data_d83aae36c024a3122b40168f99129e68
#
_entry.id   d83aae36c024a3122b40168f99129e68
#
_cell.length_a   1.000
_cell.length_b   1.000
_cell.length_c   1.000
_cell.angle_alpha   90.00
_cell.angle_beta   90.00
_cell.angle_gamma   90.00
#
_symmetry.space_group_name_H-M   'P 1'
#
loop_
_entity.id
_entity.type
_entity.pdbx_description
1 polymer ?
#
loop_
_entity_poly.entity_id
_entity_poly.type
_entity_poly.pdbx_seq_one_letter_code
_entity_poly.pdbx_strand_id
1 'polypeptide(L)'
;IIANGLDPVPDHVPSLEREAEVHLVTLSRLVPHKQIEHAMDTVAQTPGAVLDVIGSGWWEANLRAYAEEHGVSDRVRFRGQVTEDYKHALLARADALLMPSRKEGWGLAVMEAAQHGVPTVGYTFGLRDSVINGKTGILVEREEDFVAATKQLLADAPLRRTLGSNARDFAASFSWKKTGEQFAELLQGLVADTPSTKR
;
A
#
# COMPACT_ATOMS: atom_id res chain seq x y z
N ILE A 1 5.31 20.96 -3.59
CA ILE A 1 5.01 19.62 -4.15
C ILE A 1 3.50 19.49 -4.20
N ILE A 2 2.96 19.13 -5.35
CA ILE A 2 1.53 18.82 -5.51
C ILE A 2 1.40 17.30 -5.53
N ALA A 3 0.66 16.75 -4.58
CA ALA A 3 0.43 15.32 -4.49
C ALA A 3 -0.69 14.87 -5.44
N ASN A 4 -0.68 13.60 -5.82
CA ASN A 4 -1.81 13.01 -6.56
C ASN A 4 -3.09 13.03 -5.70
N GLY A 5 -4.23 13.17 -6.36
CA GLY A 5 -5.51 12.89 -5.76
C GLY A 5 -5.74 11.38 -5.58
N LEU A 6 -6.75 11.06 -4.81
CA LEU A 6 -7.28 9.71 -4.68
C LEU A 6 -8.68 9.66 -5.26
N ASP A 7 -8.98 8.57 -5.93
CA ASP A 7 -10.35 8.25 -6.30
C ASP A 7 -11.14 7.86 -5.05
N PRO A 8 -12.43 8.19 -4.97
CA PRO A 8 -13.26 7.72 -3.86
C PRO A 8 -13.36 6.19 -3.86
N VAL A 9 -13.52 5.64 -2.66
CA VAL A 9 -13.88 4.21 -2.54
C VAL A 9 -15.18 3.98 -3.31
N PRO A 10 -15.29 2.90 -4.10
CA PRO A 10 -16.53 2.57 -4.82
C PRO A 10 -17.75 2.52 -3.90
N ASP A 11 -18.91 2.93 -4.39
CA ASP A 11 -20.15 2.91 -3.61
C ASP A 11 -20.56 1.51 -3.16
N HIS A 12 -20.14 0.48 -3.93
CA HIS A 12 -20.41 -0.91 -3.63
C HIS A 12 -19.11 -1.70 -3.51
N VAL A 13 -18.65 -1.91 -2.28
CA VAL A 13 -17.53 -2.78 -1.96
C VAL A 13 -18.08 -4.07 -1.35
N PRO A 14 -17.92 -5.23 -2.03
CA PRO A 14 -18.41 -6.50 -1.49
C PRO A 14 -17.67 -6.86 -0.19
N SER A 15 -18.44 -7.39 0.78
CA SER A 15 -17.83 -7.94 1.99
C SER A 15 -17.25 -9.32 1.70
N LEU A 16 -15.98 -9.51 2.03
CA LEU A 16 -15.32 -10.81 1.93
C LEU A 16 -15.26 -11.49 3.29
N GLU A 17 -15.55 -12.79 3.33
CA GLU A 17 -15.37 -13.58 4.55
C GLU A 17 -13.89 -13.65 4.96
N ARG A 18 -13.66 -13.74 6.25
CA ARG A 18 -12.33 -13.97 6.82
C ARG A 18 -12.10 -15.48 6.94
N GLU A 19 -11.29 -16.01 6.06
CA GLU A 19 -10.94 -17.46 5.95
C GLU A 19 -9.61 -17.79 6.66
N ALA A 20 -8.96 -16.78 7.24
CA ALA A 20 -7.71 -16.92 7.97
C ALA A 20 -7.71 -15.97 9.19
N GLU A 21 -6.83 -16.25 10.14
CA GLU A 21 -6.67 -15.39 11.32
C GLU A 21 -6.08 -14.03 10.95
N VAL A 22 -5.14 -14.02 10.00
CA VAL A 22 -4.44 -12.82 9.53
C VAL A 22 -4.53 -12.74 8.01
N HIS A 23 -5.03 -11.61 7.51
CA HIS A 23 -5.07 -11.27 6.09
C HIS A 23 -4.06 -10.16 5.77
N LEU A 24 -3.07 -10.49 4.98
CA LEU A 24 -2.09 -9.55 4.46
C LEU A 24 -2.38 -9.28 2.98
N VAL A 25 -2.01 -8.11 2.52
CA VAL A 25 -2.15 -7.74 1.12
C VAL A 25 -0.90 -7.04 0.62
N THR A 26 -0.53 -7.27 -0.64
CA THR A 26 0.38 -6.42 -1.39
C THR A 26 -0.28 -6.03 -2.70
N LEU A 27 -0.07 -4.78 -3.14
CA LEU A 27 -0.70 -4.23 -4.33
C LEU A 27 0.35 -3.50 -5.16
N SER A 28 0.82 -4.13 -6.24
CA SER A 28 1.85 -3.55 -7.10
C SER A 28 2.00 -4.30 -8.42
N ARG A 29 2.79 -3.75 -9.33
CA ARG A 29 3.33 -4.53 -10.46
C ARG A 29 4.27 -5.59 -9.93
N LEU A 30 4.21 -6.81 -10.50
CA LEU A 30 5.09 -7.90 -10.10
C LEU A 30 6.42 -7.79 -10.86
N VAL A 31 7.34 -7.03 -10.27
CA VAL A 31 8.70 -6.77 -10.79
C VAL A 31 9.71 -6.79 -9.63
N PRO A 32 11.01 -7.13 -9.87
CA PRO A 32 11.98 -7.40 -8.81
C PRO A 32 12.13 -6.33 -7.74
N HIS A 33 12.09 -5.04 -8.11
CA HIS A 33 12.28 -3.96 -7.15
C HIS A 33 11.09 -3.76 -6.18
N LYS A 34 10.00 -4.50 -6.36
CA LYS A 34 8.88 -4.55 -5.43
C LYS A 34 9.11 -5.51 -4.27
N GLN A 35 10.07 -6.41 -4.40
CA GLN A 35 10.56 -7.32 -3.35
C GLN A 35 9.42 -8.04 -2.61
N ILE A 36 8.43 -8.52 -3.35
CA ILE A 36 7.24 -9.19 -2.78
C ILE A 36 7.64 -10.45 -1.99
N GLU A 37 8.81 -11.00 -2.28
CA GLU A 37 9.46 -12.08 -1.55
C GLU A 37 9.48 -11.82 -0.03
N HIS A 38 9.79 -10.59 0.40
CA HIS A 38 9.82 -10.24 1.84
C HIS A 38 8.43 -10.24 2.49
N ALA A 39 7.37 -10.00 1.71
CA ALA A 39 6.00 -10.20 2.19
C ALA A 39 5.67 -11.69 2.35
N MET A 40 6.22 -12.56 1.49
CA MET A 40 6.09 -14.02 1.61
C MET A 40 6.87 -14.57 2.80
N ASP A 41 8.05 -14.02 3.11
CA ASP A 41 8.83 -14.35 4.31
C ASP A 41 8.04 -14.05 5.59
N THR A 42 7.25 -12.98 5.56
CA THR A 42 6.33 -12.68 6.66
C THR A 42 5.28 -13.77 6.83
N VAL A 43 4.69 -14.26 5.73
CA VAL A 43 3.72 -15.38 5.76
C VAL A 43 4.37 -16.65 6.26
N ALA A 44 5.60 -16.95 5.82
CA ALA A 44 6.34 -18.13 6.27
C ALA A 44 6.54 -18.13 7.80
N GLN A 45 6.76 -16.96 8.40
CA GLN A 45 7.03 -16.78 9.81
C GLN A 45 5.79 -16.40 10.65
N THR A 46 4.60 -16.35 10.04
CA THR A 46 3.34 -16.00 10.73
C THR A 46 2.32 -17.12 10.48
N PRO A 47 2.20 -18.10 11.39
CA PRO A 47 1.15 -19.12 11.28
C PRO A 47 -0.24 -18.49 11.20
N GLY A 48 -1.14 -19.06 10.38
CA GLY A 48 -2.50 -18.54 10.18
C GLY A 48 -2.59 -17.29 9.29
N ALA A 49 -1.47 -16.76 8.81
CA ALA A 49 -1.48 -15.65 7.84
C ALA A 49 -1.62 -16.13 6.41
N VAL A 50 -2.42 -15.40 5.62
CA VAL A 50 -2.50 -15.49 4.17
C VAL A 50 -2.10 -14.17 3.55
N LEU A 51 -1.58 -14.19 2.32
CA LEU A 51 -1.18 -13.02 1.55
C LEU A 51 -1.93 -12.98 0.21
N ASP A 52 -2.72 -11.95 0.01
CA ASP A 52 -3.28 -11.63 -1.30
C ASP A 52 -2.29 -10.75 -2.09
N VAL A 53 -1.78 -11.27 -3.21
CA VAL A 53 -0.88 -10.56 -4.13
C VAL A 53 -1.71 -10.01 -5.27
N ILE A 54 -1.97 -8.70 -5.27
CA ILE A 54 -2.78 -8.00 -6.26
C ILE A 54 -1.87 -7.31 -7.28
N GLY A 55 -2.12 -7.57 -8.56
CA GLY A 55 -1.37 -7.03 -9.67
C GLY A 55 -0.78 -8.12 -10.55
N SER A 56 -0.07 -7.70 -11.58
CA SER A 56 0.57 -8.59 -12.56
C SER A 56 1.94 -8.08 -12.96
N GLY A 57 2.77 -8.95 -13.52
CA GLY A 57 4.09 -8.59 -14.02
C GLY A 57 4.91 -9.80 -14.43
N TRP A 58 5.99 -9.52 -15.14
CA TRP A 58 6.86 -10.58 -15.70
C TRP A 58 7.64 -11.37 -14.63
N TRP A 59 7.66 -10.89 -13.38
CA TRP A 59 8.34 -11.56 -12.26
C TRP A 59 7.44 -12.58 -11.54
N GLU A 60 6.17 -12.73 -11.93
CA GLU A 60 5.21 -13.61 -11.24
C GLU A 60 5.68 -15.05 -11.14
N ALA A 61 6.26 -15.60 -12.22
CA ALA A 61 6.77 -16.99 -12.20
C ALA A 61 7.87 -17.20 -11.13
N ASN A 62 8.74 -16.21 -10.94
CA ASN A 62 9.77 -16.24 -9.91
C ASN A 62 9.16 -16.17 -8.50
N LEU A 63 8.13 -15.34 -8.31
CA LEU A 63 7.43 -15.25 -7.03
C LEU A 63 6.69 -16.55 -6.68
N ARG A 64 6.09 -17.22 -7.66
CA ARG A 64 5.45 -18.53 -7.44
C ARG A 64 6.48 -19.59 -7.06
N ALA A 65 7.61 -19.64 -7.75
CA ALA A 65 8.71 -20.55 -7.41
C ALA A 65 9.26 -20.26 -5.99
N TYR A 66 9.39 -18.98 -5.64
CA TYR A 66 9.80 -18.56 -4.29
C TYR A 66 8.81 -19.03 -3.22
N ALA A 67 7.51 -18.87 -3.45
CA ALA A 67 6.48 -19.33 -2.54
C ALA A 67 6.51 -20.85 -2.35
N GLU A 68 6.79 -21.61 -3.39
CA GLU A 68 6.94 -23.07 -3.35
C GLU A 68 8.19 -23.48 -2.56
N GLU A 69 9.34 -22.87 -2.85
CA GLU A 69 10.60 -23.13 -2.16
C GLU A 69 10.50 -22.86 -0.64
N HIS A 70 9.74 -21.84 -0.24
CA HIS A 70 9.56 -21.45 1.16
C HIS A 70 8.31 -22.08 1.82
N GLY A 71 7.61 -22.99 1.12
CA GLY A 71 6.49 -23.76 1.67
C GLY A 71 5.27 -22.90 2.04
N VAL A 72 5.02 -21.84 1.28
CA VAL A 72 3.88 -20.90 1.51
C VAL A 72 2.91 -20.81 0.35
N SER A 73 3.02 -21.66 -0.67
CA SER A 73 2.18 -21.61 -1.88
C SER A 73 0.69 -21.71 -1.60
N ASP A 74 0.31 -22.44 -0.58
CA ASP A 74 -1.10 -22.61 -0.14
C ASP A 74 -1.66 -21.36 0.55
N ARG A 75 -0.78 -20.48 1.03
CA ARG A 75 -1.12 -19.25 1.77
C ARG A 75 -0.83 -17.95 1.01
N VAL A 76 -0.20 -18.04 -0.16
CA VAL A 76 0.06 -16.88 -1.05
C VAL A 76 -0.86 -16.97 -2.25
N ARG A 77 -1.75 -16.02 -2.39
CA ARG A 77 -2.84 -16.00 -3.39
C ARG A 77 -2.57 -14.93 -4.43
N PHE A 78 -2.10 -15.32 -5.59
CA PHE A 78 -1.92 -14.42 -6.72
C PHE A 78 -3.27 -14.09 -7.34
N ARG A 79 -3.76 -12.86 -7.15
CA ARG A 79 -5.08 -12.40 -7.62
C ARG A 79 -5.05 -11.86 -9.05
N GLY A 80 -3.86 -11.57 -9.58
CA GLY A 80 -3.73 -10.92 -10.89
C GLY A 80 -4.28 -9.49 -10.86
N GLN A 81 -4.71 -9.01 -12.02
CA GLN A 81 -5.45 -7.76 -12.13
C GLN A 81 -6.91 -8.02 -11.76
N VAL A 82 -7.44 -7.24 -10.84
CA VAL A 82 -8.80 -7.36 -10.32
C VAL A 82 -9.61 -6.09 -10.63
N THR A 83 -10.93 -6.18 -10.53
CA THR A 83 -11.80 -4.99 -10.60
C THR A 83 -11.59 -4.08 -9.40
N GLU A 84 -11.93 -2.80 -9.53
CA GLU A 84 -11.82 -1.83 -8.43
C GLU A 84 -12.59 -2.28 -7.18
N ASP A 85 -13.85 -2.71 -7.34
CA ASP A 85 -14.69 -3.17 -6.23
C ASP A 85 -14.03 -4.34 -5.49
N TYR A 86 -13.47 -5.31 -6.22
CA TYR A 86 -12.82 -6.48 -5.62
C TYR A 86 -11.47 -6.10 -4.98
N LYS A 87 -10.71 -5.18 -5.58
CA LYS A 87 -9.49 -4.62 -4.97
C LYS A 87 -9.81 -3.99 -3.61
N HIS A 88 -10.82 -3.11 -3.59
CA HIS A 88 -11.25 -2.46 -2.35
C HIS A 88 -11.79 -3.45 -1.32
N ALA A 89 -12.45 -4.53 -1.74
CA ALA A 89 -12.90 -5.60 -0.84
C ALA A 89 -11.71 -6.35 -0.20
N LEU A 90 -10.67 -6.66 -0.97
CA LEU A 90 -9.45 -7.28 -0.45
C LEU A 90 -8.72 -6.35 0.53
N LEU A 91 -8.61 -5.05 0.20
CA LEU A 91 -8.04 -4.03 1.09
C LEU A 91 -8.85 -3.90 2.38
N ALA A 92 -10.18 -3.80 2.29
CA ALA A 92 -11.05 -3.65 3.47
C ALA A 92 -10.96 -4.84 4.45
N ARG A 93 -10.65 -6.04 3.94
CA ARG A 93 -10.47 -7.26 4.75
C ARG A 93 -9.09 -7.34 5.41
N ALA A 94 -8.10 -6.64 4.87
CA ALA A 94 -6.71 -6.80 5.27
C ALA A 94 -6.40 -6.25 6.67
N ASP A 95 -5.50 -6.92 7.38
CA ASP A 95 -4.93 -6.47 8.65
C ASP A 95 -3.73 -5.53 8.45
N ALA A 96 -3.00 -5.69 7.34
CA ALA A 96 -1.90 -4.81 6.95
C ALA A 96 -1.64 -4.88 5.44
N LEU A 97 -1.22 -3.76 4.86
CA LEU A 97 -0.60 -3.70 3.55
C LEU A 97 0.91 -3.87 3.69
N LEU A 98 1.49 -4.81 2.96
CA LEU A 98 2.93 -5.04 2.90
C LEU A 98 3.50 -4.48 1.61
N MET A 99 4.36 -3.48 1.73
CA MET A 99 4.98 -2.77 0.60
C MET A 99 6.51 -2.76 0.72
N PRO A 100 7.19 -3.90 0.52
CA PRO A 100 8.65 -3.99 0.63
C PRO A 100 9.39 -3.42 -0.58
N SER A 101 8.85 -2.40 -1.20
CA SER A 101 9.40 -1.79 -2.42
C SER A 101 10.64 -0.96 -2.14
N ARG A 102 11.70 -1.17 -2.93
CA ARG A 102 12.90 -0.30 -2.91
C ARG A 102 12.65 1.07 -3.53
N LYS A 103 11.67 1.16 -4.42
CA LYS A 103 11.36 2.41 -5.13
C LYS A 103 9.87 2.50 -5.42
N GLU A 104 9.30 3.61 -5.00
CA GLU A 104 7.94 4.03 -5.33
C GLU A 104 7.94 5.45 -5.91
N GLY A 105 6.90 5.79 -6.66
CA GLY A 105 6.63 7.16 -7.03
C GLY A 105 6.05 7.92 -5.84
N TRP A 106 4.77 7.68 -5.55
CA TRP A 106 4.10 8.26 -4.38
C TRP A 106 3.43 7.20 -3.48
N GLY A 107 3.26 5.96 -3.97
CA GLY A 107 2.63 4.89 -3.20
C GLY A 107 1.10 4.98 -3.19
N LEU A 108 0.45 5.10 -4.35
CA LEU A 108 -1.02 5.09 -4.47
C LEU A 108 -1.64 3.90 -3.74
N ALA A 109 -1.05 2.71 -3.87
CA ALA A 109 -1.52 1.50 -3.17
C ALA A 109 -1.59 1.68 -1.64
N VAL A 110 -0.63 2.44 -1.06
CA VAL A 110 -0.64 2.79 0.37
C VAL A 110 -1.85 3.64 0.71
N MET A 111 -2.15 4.62 -0.13
CA MET A 111 -3.27 5.52 0.10
C MET A 111 -4.63 4.83 -0.10
N GLU A 112 -4.72 3.91 -1.06
CA GLU A 112 -5.91 3.06 -1.27
C GLU A 112 -6.17 2.14 -0.07
N ALA A 113 -5.15 1.52 0.49
CA ALA A 113 -5.26 0.74 1.72
C ALA A 113 -5.64 1.63 2.93
N ALA A 114 -5.06 2.81 3.02
CA ALA A 114 -5.33 3.78 4.06
C ALA A 114 -6.81 4.25 4.08
N GLN A 115 -7.47 4.36 2.92
CA GLN A 115 -8.93 4.65 2.85
C GLN A 115 -9.77 3.64 3.64
N HIS A 116 -9.31 2.40 3.74
CA HIS A 116 -9.96 1.33 4.53
C HIS A 116 -9.44 1.25 5.97
N GLY A 117 -8.54 2.15 6.38
CA GLY A 117 -7.93 2.11 7.70
C GLY A 117 -6.95 0.96 7.86
N VAL A 118 -6.32 0.52 6.79
CA VAL A 118 -5.30 -0.53 6.77
C VAL A 118 -3.92 0.10 6.86
N PRO A 119 -3.17 -0.15 7.93
CA PRO A 119 -1.83 0.38 8.08
C PRO A 119 -0.84 -0.32 7.14
N THR A 120 0.18 0.41 6.71
CA THR A 120 1.23 -0.11 5.83
C THR A 120 2.50 -0.43 6.61
N VAL A 121 3.14 -1.56 6.27
CA VAL A 121 4.54 -1.84 6.61
C VAL A 121 5.36 -1.81 5.33
N GLY A 122 6.47 -1.07 5.34
CA GLY A 122 7.30 -0.91 4.15
C GLY A 122 8.69 -0.35 4.42
N TYR A 123 9.44 -0.07 3.35
CA TYR A 123 10.76 0.52 3.46
C TYR A 123 10.73 2.05 3.38
N THR A 124 11.57 2.69 4.20
CA THR A 124 11.70 4.14 4.27
C THR A 124 12.02 4.77 2.91
N PHE A 125 12.85 4.11 2.09
CA PHE A 125 13.32 4.70 0.82
C PHE A 125 12.22 4.95 -0.20
N GLY A 126 11.16 4.13 -0.18
CA GLY A 126 10.10 4.18 -1.18
C GLY A 126 8.83 4.90 -0.70
N LEU A 127 8.61 4.99 0.61
CA LEU A 127 7.28 5.30 1.14
C LEU A 127 7.23 6.51 2.09
N ARG A 128 8.32 7.26 2.26
CA ARG A 128 8.38 8.39 3.21
C ARG A 128 7.37 9.50 2.94
N ASP A 129 6.87 9.61 1.70
CA ASP A 129 5.90 10.64 1.31
C ASP A 129 4.44 10.14 1.48
N SER A 130 4.22 8.83 1.57
CA SER A 130 2.89 8.22 1.71
C SER A 130 2.65 7.56 3.07
N VAL A 131 3.69 7.33 3.87
CA VAL A 131 3.60 6.79 5.22
C VAL A 131 4.30 7.70 6.22
N ILE A 132 3.57 8.15 7.22
CA ILE A 132 4.15 8.84 8.38
C ILE A 132 4.53 7.75 9.40
N ASN A 133 5.83 7.46 9.48
CA ASN A 133 6.36 6.38 10.32
C ASN A 133 5.90 6.49 11.78
N GLY A 134 5.39 5.40 12.34
CA GLY A 134 4.85 5.32 13.70
C GLY A 134 3.50 6.02 13.89
N LYS A 135 2.93 6.63 12.82
CA LYS A 135 1.63 7.33 12.87
C LYS A 135 0.60 6.73 11.91
N THR A 136 0.94 6.49 10.65
CA THR A 136 0.04 5.91 9.64
C THR A 136 0.47 4.53 9.16
N GLY A 137 1.63 4.04 9.63
CA GLY A 137 2.22 2.76 9.30
C GLY A 137 3.59 2.63 9.95
N ILE A 138 4.31 1.58 9.60
CA ILE A 138 5.66 1.30 10.09
C ILE A 138 6.61 1.27 8.90
N LEU A 139 7.65 2.10 8.96
CA LEU A 139 8.73 2.10 7.99
C LEU A 139 10.01 1.57 8.62
N VAL A 140 10.67 0.66 7.92
CA VAL A 140 11.96 0.09 8.31
C VAL A 140 13.03 0.40 7.26
N GLU A 141 14.29 0.32 7.63
CA GLU A 141 15.42 0.59 6.72
C GLU A 141 16.04 -0.68 6.18
N ARG A 142 16.00 -1.77 6.97
CA ARG A 142 16.67 -3.03 6.68
C ARG A 142 15.67 -4.14 6.42
N GLU A 143 16.05 -5.06 5.54
CA GLU A 143 15.22 -6.21 5.17
C GLU A 143 14.92 -7.12 6.37
N GLU A 144 15.91 -7.34 7.22
CA GLU A 144 15.77 -8.15 8.43
C GLU A 144 14.76 -7.59 9.44
N ASP A 145 14.50 -6.28 9.40
CA ASP A 145 13.54 -5.64 10.30
C ASP A 145 12.09 -5.73 9.79
N PHE A 146 11.88 -6.02 8.50
CA PHE A 146 10.56 -5.99 7.87
C PHE A 146 9.60 -7.02 8.46
N VAL A 147 10.04 -8.26 8.56
CA VAL A 147 9.24 -9.35 9.14
C VAL A 147 8.95 -9.09 10.62
N ALA A 148 9.96 -8.64 11.37
CA ALA A 148 9.81 -8.34 12.79
C ALA A 148 8.80 -7.21 13.04
N ALA A 149 8.89 -6.12 12.27
CA ALA A 149 7.95 -4.99 12.33
C ALA A 149 6.52 -5.41 11.99
N THR A 150 6.35 -6.26 10.97
CA THR A 150 5.03 -6.78 10.61
C THR A 150 4.46 -7.65 11.72
N LYS A 151 5.24 -8.58 12.28
CA LYS A 151 4.80 -9.43 13.40
C LYS A 151 4.43 -8.61 14.63
N GLN A 152 5.19 -7.57 14.95
CA GLN A 152 4.86 -6.64 16.03
C GLN A 152 3.52 -5.95 15.81
N LEU A 153 3.29 -5.43 14.59
CA LEU A 153 2.03 -4.80 14.22
C LEU A 153 0.85 -5.77 14.34
N LEU A 154 1.03 -7.02 13.90
CA LEU A 154 -0.03 -8.04 13.95
C LEU A 154 -0.36 -8.47 15.38
N ALA A 155 0.63 -8.54 16.26
CA ALA A 155 0.46 -8.90 17.66
C ALA A 155 -0.22 -7.79 18.49
N ASP A 156 -0.12 -6.52 18.06
CA ASP A 156 -0.67 -5.36 18.78
C ASP A 156 -1.91 -4.80 18.07
N ALA A 157 -3.09 -5.36 18.39
CA ALA A 157 -4.35 -4.93 17.81
C ALA A 157 -4.72 -3.46 18.14
N PRO A 158 -4.46 -2.91 19.34
CA PRO A 158 -4.59 -1.48 19.61
C PRO A 158 -3.72 -0.62 18.70
N LEU A 159 -2.42 -0.94 18.56
CA LEU A 159 -1.51 -0.23 17.67
C LEU A 159 -2.03 -0.28 16.22
N ARG A 160 -2.40 -1.47 15.74
CA ARG A 160 -2.91 -1.65 14.38
C ARG A 160 -4.14 -0.77 14.10
N ARG A 161 -5.10 -0.71 15.03
CA ARG A 161 -6.27 0.17 14.90
C ARG A 161 -5.90 1.64 14.92
N THR A 162 -4.98 2.05 15.79
CA THR A 162 -4.53 3.45 15.86
C THR A 162 -3.84 3.89 14.58
N LEU A 163 -2.89 3.11 14.08
CA LEU A 163 -2.20 3.41 12.82
C LEU A 163 -3.18 3.42 11.64
N GLY A 164 -4.11 2.47 11.60
CA GLY A 164 -5.12 2.40 10.54
C GLY A 164 -6.09 3.59 10.56
N SER A 165 -6.56 4.02 11.73
CA SER A 165 -7.40 5.23 11.85
C SER A 165 -6.65 6.47 11.37
N ASN A 166 -5.42 6.65 11.82
CA ASN A 166 -4.59 7.78 11.39
C ASN A 166 -4.29 7.74 9.89
N ALA A 167 -4.08 6.54 9.32
CA ALA A 167 -3.88 6.37 7.89
C ALA A 167 -5.10 6.81 7.09
N ARG A 168 -6.31 6.45 7.55
CA ARG A 168 -7.58 6.86 6.93
C ARG A 168 -7.75 8.38 6.95
N ASP A 169 -7.50 9.02 8.09
CA ASP A 169 -7.57 10.47 8.23
C ASP A 169 -6.56 11.16 7.31
N PHE A 170 -5.36 10.60 7.19
CA PHE A 170 -4.33 11.09 6.28
C PHE A 170 -4.77 10.96 4.83
N ALA A 171 -5.28 9.80 4.41
CA ALA A 171 -5.76 9.56 3.04
C ALA A 171 -6.91 10.51 2.66
N ALA A 172 -7.81 10.82 3.60
CA ALA A 172 -8.92 11.75 3.37
C ALA A 172 -8.48 13.19 3.03
N SER A 173 -7.21 13.52 3.30
CA SER A 173 -6.65 14.84 2.95
C SER A 173 -6.28 14.98 1.46
N PHE A 174 -6.33 13.91 0.67
CA PHE A 174 -5.95 13.87 -0.74
C PHE A 174 -7.17 13.66 -1.62
N SER A 175 -7.38 14.54 -2.58
CA SER A 175 -8.44 14.41 -3.58
C SER A 175 -8.01 15.04 -4.90
N TRP A 176 -8.54 14.56 -6.01
CA TRP A 176 -8.30 15.16 -7.33
C TRP A 176 -8.75 16.61 -7.40
N LYS A 177 -9.81 16.99 -6.69
CA LYS A 177 -10.25 18.38 -6.60
C LYS A 177 -9.15 19.26 -6.01
N LYS A 178 -8.59 18.89 -4.86
CA LYS A 178 -7.52 19.64 -4.20
C LYS A 178 -6.24 19.69 -5.05
N THR A 179 -5.89 18.58 -5.70
CA THR A 179 -4.78 18.52 -6.64
C THR A 179 -4.98 19.49 -7.79
N GLY A 180 -6.18 19.52 -8.40
CA GLY A 180 -6.53 20.45 -9.47
C GLY A 180 -6.48 21.92 -9.03
N GLU A 181 -7.00 22.24 -7.85
CA GLU A 181 -6.93 23.59 -7.27
C GLU A 181 -5.47 24.06 -7.11
N GLN A 182 -4.60 23.22 -6.55
CA GLN A 182 -3.17 23.53 -6.39
C GLN A 182 -2.45 23.71 -7.72
N PHE A 183 -2.80 22.93 -8.75
CA PHE A 183 -2.26 23.13 -10.09
C PHE A 183 -2.74 24.45 -10.71
N ALA A 184 -4.01 24.79 -10.55
CA ALA A 184 -4.57 26.05 -11.06
C ALA A 184 -3.88 27.27 -10.42
N GLU A 185 -3.68 27.25 -9.10
CA GLU A 185 -2.95 28.29 -8.36
C GLU A 185 -1.51 28.44 -8.86
N LEU A 186 -0.80 27.31 -9.04
CA LEU A 186 0.57 27.31 -9.55
C LEU A 186 0.64 27.96 -10.95
N LEU A 187 -0.25 27.57 -11.86
CA LEU A 187 -0.28 28.08 -13.22
C LEU A 187 -0.63 29.59 -13.26
N GLN A 188 -1.59 30.03 -12.44
CA GLN A 188 -1.95 31.44 -12.32
C GLN A 188 -0.77 32.29 -11.82
N GLY A 189 -0.02 31.79 -10.82
CA GLY A 189 1.18 32.44 -10.33
C GLY A 189 2.24 32.61 -11.43
N LEU A 190 2.50 31.55 -12.21
CA LEU A 190 3.49 31.59 -13.29
C LEU A 190 3.10 32.58 -14.41
N VAL A 191 1.80 32.69 -14.72
CA VAL A 191 1.31 33.65 -15.73
C VAL A 191 1.42 35.09 -15.21
N ALA A 192 1.12 35.32 -13.93
CA ALA A 192 1.22 36.64 -13.33
C ALA A 192 2.67 37.16 -13.25
N ASP A 193 3.63 36.25 -13.03
CA ASP A 193 5.06 36.56 -12.94
C ASP A 193 5.75 36.70 -14.31
N THR A 194 5.06 36.44 -15.42
CA THR A 194 5.63 36.59 -16.76
C THR A 194 5.64 38.07 -17.14
N PRO A 195 6.83 38.73 -17.30
CA PRO A 195 6.90 40.13 -17.70
C PRO A 195 6.19 40.33 -19.05
N SER A 196 5.24 41.24 -19.09
CA SER A 196 4.63 41.66 -20.35
C SER A 196 5.71 42.20 -21.29
N THR A 197 6.15 41.39 -22.24
CA THR A 197 7.03 41.83 -23.33
C THR A 197 6.21 42.74 -24.21
N LYS A 198 6.19 44.05 -23.85
CA LYS A 198 5.68 45.09 -24.77
C LYS A 198 6.59 45.08 -25.99
N ARG A 199 6.01 44.73 -27.15
CA ARG A 199 6.58 45.03 -28.47
C ARG A 199 6.44 46.51 -28.79
#